data_2f13b1f5c318d6e49651c2a5319886c3
#
_entry.id   2f13b1f5c318d6e49651c2a5319886c3
#
_cell.length_a   1.000
_cell.length_b   1.000
_cell.length_c   1.000
_cell.angle_alpha   90.00
_cell.angle_beta   90.00
_cell.angle_gamma   90.00
#
_symmetry.space_group_name_H-M   'P 1'
#
loop_
_entity.id
_entity.type
_entity.pdbx_description
1 polymer ?
#
loop_
_entity_poly.entity_id
_entity_poly.type
_entity_poly.pdbx_seq_one_letter_code
_entity_poly.pdbx_strand_id
1 'polypeptide(L)'
;RRLFQENASDEYALIWLLSKHTKDSGSEKIYLKDMVKELNLPLPKVTAIARSLQGKGLVRWTHDGNGEDGTYILLTDTALTSVQTHRQTLRKYHQRVVSAFGEERFLHLLSEIAQLEEILRQEAEKVGDEP
;
A
#
# COMPACT_ATOMS: atom_id res chain seq x y z
N ARG A 1 -8.01 0.27 14.43
CA ARG A 1 -8.91 1.07 13.61
C ARG A 1 -8.46 2.52 13.51
N ARG A 2 -8.06 3.09 14.60
CA ARG A 2 -7.50 4.43 14.63
C ARG A 2 -6.24 4.52 13.79
N LEU A 3 -5.49 3.45 13.75
CA LEU A 3 -4.29 3.34 12.93
C LEU A 3 -4.55 3.77 11.50
N PHE A 4 -5.71 3.44 10.98
CA PHE A 4 -6.07 3.72 9.59
C PHE A 4 -6.88 5.00 9.40
N GLN A 5 -7.01 5.81 10.43
CA GLN A 5 -7.81 7.05 10.35
C GLN A 5 -7.00 8.31 10.53
N GLU A 6 -5.83 8.20 11.15
CA GLU A 6 -5.07 9.38 11.54
C GLU A 6 -4.21 9.95 10.43
N ASN A 7 -3.74 9.11 9.52
CA ASN A 7 -2.84 9.57 8.48
C ASN A 7 -2.92 8.66 7.26
N ALA A 8 -3.54 9.17 6.21
CA ALA A 8 -3.75 8.40 4.98
C ALA A 8 -2.44 7.95 4.32
N SER A 9 -1.39 8.77 4.42
CA SER A 9 -0.08 8.42 3.86
C SER A 9 0.52 7.25 4.61
N ASP A 10 0.41 7.25 5.95
CA ASP A 10 0.91 6.14 6.77
C ASP A 10 0.16 4.86 6.45
N GLU A 11 -1.16 4.95 6.34
CA GLU A 11 -1.99 3.81 5.99
C GLU A 11 -1.58 3.20 4.67
N TYR A 12 -1.45 4.04 3.65
CA TYR A 12 -1.11 3.59 2.32
C TYR A 12 0.27 2.92 2.31
N ALA A 13 1.24 3.57 2.94
CA ALA A 13 2.59 3.03 3.03
C ALA A 13 2.63 1.71 3.75
N LEU A 14 1.91 1.60 4.87
CA LEU A 14 1.85 0.37 5.64
C LEU A 14 1.22 -0.77 4.82
N ILE A 15 0.13 -0.49 4.14
CA ILE A 15 -0.53 -1.48 3.28
C ILE A 15 0.43 -1.94 2.19
N TRP A 16 1.14 -1.00 1.57
CA TRP A 16 2.11 -1.33 0.53
C TRP A 16 3.24 -2.21 1.09
N LEU A 17 3.81 -1.82 2.23
CA LEU A 17 4.89 -2.57 2.88
C LEU A 17 4.46 -4.00 3.16
N LEU A 18 3.25 -4.16 3.65
CA LEU A 18 2.74 -5.46 4.00
C LEU A 18 2.46 -6.33 2.80
N SER A 19 1.96 -5.72 1.74
CA SER A 19 1.73 -6.40 0.48
C SER A 19 3.07 -6.90 -0.08
N LYS A 20 4.08 -6.06 -0.04
CA LYS A 20 5.41 -6.41 -0.54
C LYS A 20 6.06 -7.50 0.31
N HIS A 21 5.98 -7.36 1.64
CA HIS A 21 6.52 -8.36 2.56
C HIS A 21 5.86 -9.72 2.35
N THR A 22 4.56 -9.73 2.13
CA THR A 22 3.81 -10.97 1.91
C THR A 22 4.20 -11.63 0.59
N LYS A 23 4.44 -10.83 -0.45
CA LYS A 23 4.82 -11.35 -1.77
C LYS A 23 6.25 -11.87 -1.79
N ASP A 24 7.16 -11.15 -1.17
CA ASP A 24 8.58 -11.47 -1.16
C ASP A 24 8.97 -12.02 0.20
N SER A 25 8.47 -13.19 0.51
CA SER A 25 8.60 -13.79 1.85
C SER A 25 10.05 -13.95 2.32
N GLY A 26 11.01 -13.83 1.41
CA GLY A 26 12.42 -13.90 1.78
C GLY A 26 13.06 -12.54 2.01
N SER A 27 12.37 -11.46 1.72
CA SER A 27 12.93 -10.11 1.81
C SER A 27 12.39 -9.41 3.06
N GLU A 28 13.24 -9.24 4.06
CA GLU A 28 12.86 -8.57 5.30
C GLU A 28 13.20 -7.09 5.28
N LYS A 29 14.14 -6.68 4.41
CA LYS A 29 14.64 -5.32 4.35
C LYS A 29 13.90 -4.51 3.30
N ILE A 30 13.39 -3.35 3.70
CA ILE A 30 12.71 -2.45 2.79
C ILE A 30 13.45 -1.13 2.82
N TYR A 31 14.17 -0.82 1.75
CA TYR A 31 14.99 0.38 1.69
C TYR A 31 14.15 1.61 1.42
N LEU A 32 14.50 2.71 2.06
CA LEU A 32 13.77 3.97 1.87
C LEU A 32 13.81 4.44 0.41
N LYS A 33 14.93 4.21 -0.27
CA LYS A 33 15.05 4.55 -1.69
C LYS A 33 14.03 3.82 -2.55
N ASP A 34 13.73 2.57 -2.20
CA ASP A 34 12.72 1.78 -2.91
C ASP A 34 11.32 2.31 -2.62
N MET A 35 11.07 2.75 -1.38
CA MET A 35 9.80 3.36 -1.03
C MET A 35 9.57 4.65 -1.81
N VAL A 36 10.62 5.48 -1.95
CA VAL A 36 10.54 6.71 -2.73
C VAL A 36 10.08 6.40 -4.14
N LYS A 37 10.68 5.39 -4.73
CA LYS A 37 10.37 4.99 -6.10
C LYS A 37 8.96 4.40 -6.24
N GLU A 38 8.62 3.47 -5.36
CA GLU A 38 7.35 2.75 -5.46
C GLU A 38 6.16 3.59 -5.04
N LEU A 39 6.32 4.42 -4.03
CA LEU A 39 5.23 5.28 -3.55
C LEU A 39 5.14 6.58 -4.35
N ASN A 40 6.17 6.88 -5.14
CA ASN A 40 6.28 8.12 -5.90
C ASN A 40 6.14 9.34 -5.00
N LEU A 41 6.86 9.32 -3.89
CA LEU A 41 6.89 10.41 -2.91
C LEU A 41 8.32 10.89 -2.72
N PRO A 42 8.53 12.17 -2.42
CA PRO A 42 9.87 12.66 -2.14
C PRO A 42 10.43 12.06 -0.86
N LEU A 43 11.75 11.98 -0.79
CA LEU A 43 12.43 11.36 0.35
C LEU A 43 12.02 11.95 1.71
N PRO A 44 11.91 13.30 1.87
CA PRO A 44 11.47 13.84 3.16
C PRO A 44 10.12 13.32 3.60
N LYS A 45 9.20 13.11 2.66
CA LYS A 45 7.87 12.57 2.96
C LYS A 45 7.96 11.11 3.36
N VAL A 46 8.75 10.32 2.63
CA VAL A 46 8.97 8.90 2.96
C VAL A 46 9.61 8.77 4.34
N THR A 47 10.59 9.61 4.63
CA THR A 47 11.25 9.65 5.94
C THR A 47 10.25 9.95 7.05
N ALA A 48 9.37 10.93 6.84
CA ALA A 48 8.36 11.30 7.83
C ALA A 48 7.39 10.13 8.07
N ILE A 49 6.98 9.47 7.00
CA ILE A 49 6.09 8.29 7.10
C ILE A 49 6.77 7.19 7.90
N ALA A 50 8.02 6.88 7.57
CA ALA A 50 8.76 5.83 8.27
C ALA A 50 8.93 6.14 9.75
N ARG A 51 9.21 7.40 10.09
CA ARG A 51 9.30 7.82 11.50
C ARG A 51 7.97 7.67 12.22
N SER A 52 6.89 8.04 11.55
CA SER A 52 5.55 7.90 12.11
C SER A 52 5.22 6.43 12.38
N LEU A 53 5.53 5.57 11.43
CA LEU A 53 5.30 4.14 11.59
C LEU A 53 6.17 3.55 12.70
N GLN A 54 7.40 4.04 12.84
CA GLN A 54 8.27 3.60 13.95
C GLN A 54 7.71 4.06 15.30
N GLY A 55 7.20 5.28 15.36
CA GLY A 55 6.55 5.79 16.56
C GLY A 55 5.36 4.96 16.98
N LYS A 56 4.69 4.33 16.04
CA LYS A 56 3.55 3.45 16.29
C LYS A 56 3.98 2.00 16.55
N GLY A 57 5.28 1.72 16.53
CA GLY A 57 5.80 0.39 16.78
C GLY A 57 5.63 -0.59 15.63
N LEU A 58 5.40 -0.08 14.42
CA LEU A 58 5.10 -0.92 13.26
C LEU A 58 6.32 -1.25 12.41
N VAL A 59 7.34 -0.40 12.45
CA VAL A 59 8.60 -0.64 11.75
C VAL A 59 9.77 -0.29 12.65
N ARG A 60 10.95 -0.79 12.30
CA ARG A 60 12.20 -0.40 12.93
C ARG A 60 13.15 0.10 11.86
N TRP A 61 13.82 1.22 12.13
CA TRP A 61 14.85 1.76 11.26
C TRP A 61 16.16 1.02 11.50
N THR A 62 16.89 0.83 10.43
CA THR A 62 18.24 0.29 10.54
C THR A 62 19.04 0.72 9.31
N HIS A 63 20.32 0.38 9.29
CA HIS A 63 21.24 0.85 8.27
C HIS A 63 22.26 -0.22 7.98
N ASP A 64 22.57 -0.44 6.73
CA ASP A 64 23.51 -1.50 6.32
C ASP A 64 24.95 -1.02 6.18
N GLY A 65 25.22 0.25 6.45
CA GLY A 65 26.57 0.81 6.37
C GLY A 65 26.96 1.36 5.00
N ASN A 66 26.06 1.32 4.03
CA ASN A 66 26.35 1.73 2.66
C ASN A 66 25.90 3.14 2.32
N GLY A 67 26.21 4.12 3.18
CA GLY A 67 25.94 5.53 2.89
C GLY A 67 24.47 5.87 2.93
N GLU A 68 24.09 6.88 2.15
CA GLU A 68 22.72 7.40 2.17
C GLU A 68 21.69 6.40 1.71
N ASP A 69 22.06 5.50 0.80
CA ASP A 69 21.14 4.52 0.26
C ASP A 69 20.97 3.29 1.14
N GLY A 70 21.71 3.22 2.24
CA GLY A 70 21.73 2.04 3.10
C GLY A 70 20.67 2.01 4.19
N THR A 71 19.83 3.04 4.29
CA THR A 71 18.77 3.07 5.29
C THR A 71 17.61 2.20 4.86
N TYR A 72 17.20 1.30 5.74
CA TYR A 72 16.06 0.44 5.47
C TYR A 72 15.20 0.27 6.72
N ILE A 73 14.01 -0.23 6.54
CA ILE A 73 13.10 -0.52 7.64
C ILE A 73 12.74 -2.00 7.64
N LEU A 74 12.37 -2.48 8.81
CA LEU A 74 11.89 -3.84 9.01
C LEU A 74 10.50 -3.74 9.62
N LEU A 75 9.58 -4.58 9.15
CA LEU A 75 8.27 -4.67 9.77
C LEU A 75 8.39 -5.43 11.09
N THR A 76 7.73 -4.93 12.11
CA THR A 76 7.71 -5.58 13.43
C THR A 76 6.65 -6.68 13.46
N ASP A 77 6.73 -7.56 14.44
CA ASP A 77 5.70 -8.57 14.67
C ASP A 77 4.36 -7.88 14.95
N THR A 78 4.38 -6.74 15.62
CA THR A 78 3.18 -5.95 15.87
C THR A 78 2.52 -5.54 14.57
N ALA A 79 3.30 -5.09 13.58
CA ALA A 79 2.77 -4.70 12.28
C ALA A 79 2.12 -5.90 11.58
N LEU A 80 2.81 -7.04 11.58
CA LEU A 80 2.31 -8.24 10.92
C LEU A 80 1.01 -8.73 11.56
N THR A 81 0.94 -8.70 12.88
CA THR A 81 -0.26 -9.09 13.61
C THR A 81 -1.41 -8.12 13.36
N SER A 82 -1.12 -6.82 13.42
CA SER A 82 -2.15 -5.78 13.18
C SER A 82 -2.78 -5.93 11.80
N VAL A 83 -1.95 -6.24 10.81
CA VAL A 83 -2.43 -6.39 9.44
C VAL A 83 -3.33 -7.58 9.30
N GLN A 84 -2.96 -8.69 9.89
CA GLN A 84 -3.79 -9.88 9.82
C GLN A 84 -5.17 -9.61 10.42
N THR A 85 -5.21 -8.92 11.55
CA THR A 85 -6.46 -8.54 12.20
C THR A 85 -7.28 -7.61 11.32
N HIS A 86 -6.64 -6.58 10.76
CA HIS A 86 -7.33 -5.62 9.89
C HIS A 86 -7.80 -6.24 8.59
N ARG A 87 -7.02 -7.17 8.06
CA ARG A 87 -7.39 -7.86 6.83
C ARG A 87 -8.69 -8.62 7.00
N GLN A 88 -8.88 -9.28 8.13
CA GLN A 88 -10.12 -9.99 8.42
C GLN A 88 -11.30 -9.03 8.57
N THR A 89 -11.10 -7.92 9.28
CA THR A 89 -12.13 -6.90 9.47
C THR A 89 -12.55 -6.29 8.14
N LEU A 90 -11.58 -5.97 7.29
CA LEU A 90 -11.84 -5.41 5.96
C LEU A 90 -12.56 -6.42 5.08
N ARG A 91 -12.19 -7.70 5.18
CA ARG A 91 -12.85 -8.75 4.42
C ARG A 91 -14.33 -8.88 4.80
N LYS A 92 -14.61 -8.88 6.10
CA LYS A 92 -15.99 -8.96 6.58
C LYS A 92 -16.81 -7.74 6.16
N TYR A 93 -16.21 -6.57 6.26
CA TYR A 93 -16.84 -5.34 5.81
C TYR A 93 -17.17 -5.42 4.32
N HIS A 94 -16.20 -5.83 3.52
CA HIS A 94 -16.36 -6.00 2.08
C HIS A 94 -17.49 -6.98 1.75
N GLN A 95 -17.54 -8.11 2.44
CA GLN A 95 -18.59 -9.10 2.23
C GLN A 95 -19.98 -8.51 2.51
N ARG A 96 -20.11 -7.71 3.57
CA ARG A 96 -21.38 -7.07 3.89
C ARG A 96 -21.80 -6.07 2.83
N VAL A 97 -20.84 -5.29 2.33
CA VAL A 97 -21.10 -4.33 1.27
C VAL A 97 -21.56 -5.04 -0.01
N VAL A 98 -20.86 -6.08 -0.40
CA VAL A 98 -21.20 -6.85 -1.59
C VAL A 98 -22.58 -7.48 -1.44
N SER A 99 -22.87 -8.07 -0.28
CA SER A 99 -24.18 -8.68 -0.04
C SER A 99 -25.32 -7.65 -0.09
N ALA A 100 -25.11 -6.49 0.50
CA ALA A 100 -26.11 -5.43 0.53
C ALA A 100 -26.36 -4.83 -0.87
N PHE A 101 -25.30 -4.67 -1.64
CA PHE A 101 -25.40 -4.15 -2.99
C PHE A 101 -26.02 -5.18 -3.96
N GLY A 102 -25.75 -6.44 -3.74
CA GLY A 102 -26.13 -7.53 -4.61
C GLY A 102 -24.91 -8.06 -5.35
N GLU A 103 -24.63 -9.33 -5.16
CA GLU A 103 -23.43 -9.96 -5.73
C GLU A 103 -23.38 -9.83 -7.25
N GLU A 104 -24.49 -10.14 -7.93
CA GLU A 104 -24.53 -10.05 -9.39
C GLU A 104 -24.35 -8.62 -9.88
N ARG A 105 -24.99 -7.67 -9.21
CA ARG A 105 -24.83 -6.25 -9.52
C ARG A 105 -23.41 -5.78 -9.32
N PHE A 106 -22.79 -6.27 -8.25
CA PHE A 106 -21.41 -5.91 -7.93
C PHE A 106 -20.46 -6.42 -9.01
N LEU A 107 -20.62 -7.67 -9.43
CA LEU A 107 -19.81 -8.25 -10.50
C LEU A 107 -20.01 -7.52 -11.81
N HIS A 108 -21.24 -7.16 -12.11
CA HIS A 108 -21.56 -6.38 -13.31
C HIS A 108 -20.86 -5.01 -13.26
N LEU A 109 -20.92 -4.35 -12.11
CA LEU A 109 -20.26 -3.06 -11.92
C LEU A 109 -18.75 -3.18 -12.14
N LEU A 110 -18.11 -4.22 -11.60
CA LEU A 110 -16.68 -4.44 -11.80
C LEU A 110 -16.36 -4.62 -13.29
N SER A 111 -17.20 -5.34 -14.01
CA SER A 111 -17.02 -5.52 -15.45
C SER A 111 -17.13 -4.19 -16.19
N GLU A 112 -18.10 -3.36 -15.81
CA GLU A 112 -18.28 -2.03 -16.40
C GLU A 112 -17.09 -1.14 -16.13
N ILE A 113 -16.56 -1.17 -14.91
CA ILE A 113 -15.38 -0.39 -14.53
C ILE A 113 -14.18 -0.84 -15.37
N ALA A 114 -13.99 -2.15 -15.52
CA ALA A 114 -12.88 -2.69 -16.30
C ALA A 114 -12.95 -2.23 -17.76
N GLN A 115 -14.15 -2.21 -18.33
CA GLN A 115 -14.35 -1.71 -19.69
C GLN A 115 -14.04 -0.22 -19.81
N LEU A 116 -14.50 0.56 -18.83
CA LEU A 116 -14.20 1.98 -18.81
C LEU A 116 -12.70 2.23 -18.70
N GLU A 117 -12.02 1.49 -17.83
CA GLU A 117 -10.56 1.62 -17.68
C GLU A 117 -9.84 1.32 -19.00
N GLU A 118 -10.29 0.29 -19.73
CA GLU A 118 -9.69 -0.05 -21.01
C GLU A 118 -9.90 1.05 -22.04
N ILE A 119 -11.08 1.64 -22.08
CA ILE A 119 -11.37 2.76 -22.99
C ILE A 119 -10.50 3.96 -22.64
N LEU A 120 -10.39 4.26 -21.34
CA LEU A 120 -9.53 5.37 -20.89
C LEU A 120 -8.08 5.15 -21.30
N ARG A 121 -7.59 3.93 -21.17
CA ARG A 121 -6.23 3.58 -21.56
C ARG A 121 -6.02 3.78 -23.07
N GLN A 122 -6.95 3.29 -23.87
CA GLN A 122 -6.88 3.43 -25.33
C GLN A 122 -6.89 4.89 -25.77
N GLU A 123 -7.77 5.70 -25.17
CA GLU A 123 -7.86 7.12 -25.50
C GLU A 123 -6.62 7.88 -25.05
N ALA A 124 -6.04 7.50 -23.91
CA ALA A 124 -4.81 8.11 -23.44
C ALA A 124 -3.64 7.84 -24.40
N GLU A 125 -3.58 6.63 -24.96
CA GLU A 125 -2.58 6.29 -25.97
C GLU A 125 -2.72 7.14 -27.22
N LYS A 126 -3.95 7.38 -27.66
CA LYS A 126 -4.20 8.22 -28.84
C LYS A 126 -3.73 9.66 -28.63
N VAL A 127 -3.98 10.20 -27.42
CA VAL A 127 -3.51 11.54 -27.08
C VAL A 127 -1.99 11.60 -27.10
N GLY A 128 -1.33 10.57 -26.60
CA GLY A 128 0.13 10.49 -26.60
C GLY A 128 0.73 10.44 -28.01
N ASP A 129 -0.03 9.94 -29.01
CA ASP A 129 0.42 9.80 -30.39
C ASP A 129 0.14 11.07 -31.24
N GLU A 130 -0.60 12.02 -30.71
CA GLU A 130 -0.88 13.26 -31.43
C GLU A 130 0.34 14.17 -31.44
N PRO A 131 0.65 14.80 -32.60
CA PRO A 131 1.80 15.70 -32.73
C PRO A 131 1.66 16.98 -31.93
#